data_0c44ea7ac916be04c46c1bbb07db1202
#
_entry.id   0c44ea7ac916be04c46c1bbb07db1202
#
_cell.length_a   1.000
_cell.length_b   1.000
_cell.length_c   1.000
_cell.angle_alpha   90.00
_cell.angle_beta   90.00
_cell.angle_gamma   90.00
#
_symmetry.space_group_name_H-M   'P 1'
#
loop_
_entity.id
_entity.type
_entity.pdbx_description
1 polymer ?
#
loop_
_entity_poly.entity_id
_entity_poly.type
_entity_poly.pdbx_seq_one_letter_code
_entity_poly.pdbx_strand_id
1 'polypeptide(L)'
;SYANIYKYKKAEELYKRGLNIDKNNNHILNNLANLKKELDKTDEAIDIYNKILSKQPNAIAAIYNLANLYNTIGEFEKSKKLFFDILKLRSDLTDADRMISQMTKYDNKNPHFINMKNKLSDMKLTDKSLVYLHFALGKAYDDQKKYDKSFENYKKANDISKKLSKYNFEIDRKKFIKIKDKYNSLGNIQLNKNSRNFLFIIGMPRSGTSLTEQIIS
;
A
#
# COMPACT_ATOMS: atom_id res chain seq x y z
N SER A 1 18.83 -0.25 -8.86
CA SER A 1 19.89 -0.98 -9.61
C SER A 1 19.77 -0.70 -11.10
N TYR A 2 20.84 -0.76 -11.88
CA TYR A 2 20.85 -0.56 -13.35
C TYR A 2 19.84 -1.47 -14.08
N ALA A 3 19.64 -2.69 -13.60
CA ALA A 3 18.65 -3.62 -14.17
C ALA A 3 17.20 -3.10 -14.07
N ASN A 4 16.86 -2.40 -13.01
CA ASN A 4 15.52 -1.80 -12.85
C ASN A 4 15.33 -0.59 -13.77
N ILE A 5 16.35 0.25 -13.92
CA ILE A 5 16.30 1.41 -14.83
C ILE A 5 16.08 0.97 -16.27
N TYR A 6 16.77 -0.09 -16.71
CA TYR A 6 16.59 -0.65 -18.05
C TYR A 6 15.14 -1.18 -18.26
N LYS A 7 14.60 -1.89 -17.27
CA LYS A 7 13.22 -2.39 -17.31
C LYS A 7 12.20 -1.25 -17.41
N TYR A 8 12.42 -0.16 -16.68
CA TYR A 8 11.53 1.01 -16.70
C TYR A 8 11.57 1.74 -18.06
N LYS A 9 12.75 1.94 -18.64
CA LYS A 9 12.89 2.54 -19.99
C LYS A 9 12.17 1.72 -21.05
N LYS A 10 12.35 0.40 -21.04
CA LYS A 10 11.66 -0.52 -21.96
C LYS A 10 10.14 -0.51 -21.76
N ALA A 11 9.67 -0.46 -20.52
CA ALA A 11 8.24 -0.36 -20.22
C ALA A 11 7.64 0.95 -20.74
N GLU A 12 8.33 2.08 -20.54
CA GLU A 12 7.89 3.38 -21.05
C GLU A 12 7.77 3.39 -22.58
N GLU A 13 8.77 2.80 -23.28
CA GLU A 13 8.74 2.68 -24.73
C GLU A 13 7.53 1.85 -25.21
N LEU A 14 7.27 0.71 -24.57
CA LEU A 14 6.14 -0.15 -24.92
C LEU A 14 4.79 0.56 -24.66
N TYR A 15 4.64 1.29 -23.55
CA TYR A 15 3.44 2.09 -23.31
C TYR A 15 3.26 3.19 -24.37
N LYS A 16 4.34 3.92 -24.75
CA LYS A 16 4.29 4.93 -25.81
C LYS A 16 3.87 4.33 -27.15
N ARG A 17 4.42 3.15 -27.50
CA ARG A 17 4.02 2.44 -28.72
C ARG A 17 2.54 2.03 -28.69
N GLY A 18 2.06 1.51 -27.57
CA GLY A 18 0.65 1.19 -27.39
C GLY A 18 -0.25 2.42 -27.52
N LEU A 19 0.16 3.58 -26.99
CA LEU A 19 -0.57 4.85 -27.09
C LEU A 19 -0.52 5.45 -28.52
N ASN A 20 0.45 5.09 -29.34
CA ASN A 20 0.44 5.46 -30.75
C ASN A 20 -0.66 4.74 -31.54
N ILE A 21 -1.03 3.51 -31.11
CA ILE A 21 -2.11 2.73 -31.70
C ILE A 21 -3.46 3.22 -31.16
N ASP A 22 -3.56 3.35 -29.84
CA ASP A 22 -4.77 3.84 -29.16
C ASP A 22 -4.39 4.92 -28.13
N LYS A 23 -4.47 6.19 -28.56
CA LYS A 23 -4.09 7.38 -27.76
C LYS A 23 -4.92 7.54 -26.48
N ASN A 24 -6.07 6.88 -26.39
CA ASN A 24 -7.03 7.03 -25.30
C ASN A 24 -7.17 5.77 -24.47
N ASN A 25 -6.28 4.80 -24.63
CA ASN A 25 -6.32 3.58 -23.85
C ASN A 25 -6.02 3.87 -22.36
N ASN A 26 -7.08 3.93 -21.55
CA ASN A 26 -6.97 4.26 -20.15
C ASN A 26 -6.15 3.25 -19.34
N HIS A 27 -6.11 1.98 -19.73
CA HIS A 27 -5.25 0.98 -19.06
C HIS A 27 -3.77 1.29 -19.29
N ILE A 28 -3.39 1.62 -20.53
CA ILE A 28 -2.00 1.97 -20.86
C ILE A 28 -1.64 3.30 -20.19
N LEU A 29 -2.52 4.31 -20.27
CA LEU A 29 -2.30 5.60 -19.60
C LEU A 29 -2.12 5.43 -18.09
N ASN A 30 -2.96 4.63 -17.44
CA ASN A 30 -2.88 4.37 -16.01
C ASN A 30 -1.55 3.67 -15.62
N ASN A 31 -1.12 2.69 -16.42
CA ASN A 31 0.16 2.02 -16.20
C ASN A 31 1.36 2.93 -16.46
N LEU A 32 1.28 3.82 -17.46
CA LEU A 32 2.30 4.83 -17.72
C LEU A 32 2.40 5.84 -16.56
N ALA A 33 1.25 6.30 -16.02
CA ALA A 33 1.23 7.17 -14.86
C ALA A 33 1.86 6.51 -13.63
N ASN A 34 1.54 5.22 -13.38
CA ASN A 34 2.18 4.45 -12.31
C ASN A 34 3.70 4.34 -12.52
N LEU A 35 4.14 4.10 -13.76
CA LEU A 35 5.57 4.08 -14.08
C LEU A 35 6.24 5.43 -13.82
N LYS A 36 5.58 6.55 -14.19
CA LYS A 36 6.09 7.89 -13.91
C LYS A 36 6.24 8.15 -12.41
N LYS A 37 5.27 7.69 -11.60
CA LYS A 37 5.35 7.74 -10.14
C LYS A 37 6.57 6.95 -9.61
N GLU A 38 6.82 5.74 -10.10
CA GLU A 38 7.99 4.92 -9.70
C GLU A 38 9.34 5.52 -10.14
N LEU A 39 9.31 6.45 -11.10
CA LEU A 39 10.48 7.20 -11.57
C LEU A 39 10.61 8.58 -10.91
N ASP A 40 9.86 8.84 -9.83
CA ASP A 40 9.78 10.13 -9.11
C ASP A 40 9.33 11.32 -9.99
N LYS A 41 8.70 11.02 -11.15
CA LYS A 41 8.13 12.01 -12.05
C LYS A 41 6.68 12.30 -11.70
N THR A 42 6.49 12.85 -10.52
CA THR A 42 5.17 13.03 -9.89
C THR A 42 4.24 13.88 -10.73
N ASP A 43 4.70 15.01 -11.25
CA ASP A 43 3.88 15.93 -12.04
C ASP A 43 3.40 15.28 -13.34
N GLU A 44 4.30 14.56 -14.05
CA GLU A 44 3.91 13.82 -15.25
C GLU A 44 2.83 12.74 -14.94
N ALA A 45 2.91 12.10 -13.78
CA ALA A 45 1.93 11.11 -13.35
C ALA A 45 0.56 11.77 -13.07
N ILE A 46 0.55 12.91 -12.36
CA ILE A 46 -0.67 13.68 -12.07
C ILE A 46 -1.35 14.12 -13.38
N ASP A 47 -0.59 14.65 -14.32
CA ASP A 47 -1.12 15.09 -15.62
C ASP A 47 -1.77 13.94 -16.39
N ILE A 48 -1.15 12.76 -16.39
CA ILE A 48 -1.72 11.59 -17.07
C ILE A 48 -3.02 11.15 -16.39
N TYR A 49 -3.08 11.08 -15.04
CA TYR A 49 -4.32 10.75 -14.34
C TYR A 49 -5.41 11.79 -14.61
N ASN A 50 -5.10 13.09 -14.59
CA ASN A 50 -6.05 14.14 -14.91
C ASN A 50 -6.55 14.02 -16.35
N LYS A 51 -5.70 13.65 -17.31
CA LYS A 51 -6.11 13.38 -18.69
C LYS A 51 -7.08 12.19 -18.79
N ILE A 52 -6.90 11.13 -17.98
CA ILE A 52 -7.88 10.04 -17.92
C ILE A 52 -9.21 10.56 -17.38
N LEU A 53 -9.16 11.28 -16.24
CA LEU A 53 -10.35 11.76 -15.53
C LEU A 53 -11.11 12.84 -16.29
N SER A 54 -10.46 13.64 -17.13
CA SER A 54 -11.15 14.60 -18.02
C SER A 54 -12.05 13.92 -19.05
N LYS A 55 -11.73 12.67 -19.44
CA LYS A 55 -12.51 11.87 -20.40
C LYS A 55 -13.46 10.89 -19.71
N GLN A 56 -13.03 10.33 -18.60
CA GLN A 56 -13.80 9.39 -17.79
C GLN A 56 -13.75 9.80 -16.31
N PRO A 57 -14.61 10.75 -15.89
CA PRO A 57 -14.60 11.25 -14.50
C PRO A 57 -14.79 10.17 -13.45
N ASN A 58 -15.44 9.05 -13.80
CA ASN A 58 -15.75 7.92 -12.92
C ASN A 58 -14.76 6.75 -13.06
N ALA A 59 -13.57 6.97 -13.64
CA ALA A 59 -12.54 5.94 -13.77
C ALA A 59 -11.91 5.63 -12.39
N ILE A 60 -12.54 4.75 -11.61
CA ILE A 60 -12.19 4.45 -10.21
C ILE A 60 -10.69 4.14 -10.06
N ALA A 61 -10.10 3.37 -10.96
CA ALA A 61 -8.67 3.04 -10.90
C ALA A 61 -7.77 4.29 -10.99
N ALA A 62 -8.10 5.24 -11.87
CA ALA A 62 -7.35 6.48 -12.00
C ALA A 62 -7.56 7.39 -10.78
N ILE A 63 -8.81 7.52 -10.28
CA ILE A 63 -9.10 8.27 -9.04
C ILE A 63 -8.30 7.69 -7.87
N TYR A 64 -8.31 6.36 -7.72
CA TYR A 64 -7.63 5.65 -6.63
C TYR A 64 -6.11 5.87 -6.68
N ASN A 65 -5.50 5.73 -7.87
CA ASN A 65 -4.07 5.91 -8.03
C ASN A 65 -3.63 7.37 -7.83
N LEU A 66 -4.43 8.32 -8.32
CA LEU A 66 -4.18 9.75 -8.09
C LEU A 66 -4.32 10.11 -6.61
N ALA A 67 -5.35 9.56 -5.92
CA ALA A 67 -5.53 9.74 -4.49
C ALA A 67 -4.31 9.22 -3.70
N ASN A 68 -3.82 8.03 -4.02
CA ASN A 68 -2.62 7.48 -3.41
C ASN A 68 -1.38 8.32 -3.70
N LEU A 69 -1.25 8.87 -4.91
CA LEU A 69 -0.14 9.74 -5.26
C LEU A 69 -0.17 11.01 -4.41
N TYR A 70 -1.35 11.66 -4.29
CA TYR A 70 -1.51 12.82 -3.41
C TYR A 70 -1.21 12.49 -1.94
N ASN A 71 -1.62 11.32 -1.47
CA ASN A 71 -1.26 10.87 -0.11
C ASN A 71 0.26 10.72 0.07
N THR A 72 0.97 10.17 -0.92
CA THR A 72 2.42 9.97 -0.88
C THR A 72 3.19 11.29 -0.82
N ILE A 73 2.72 12.33 -1.51
CA ILE A 73 3.36 13.66 -1.53
C ILE A 73 2.86 14.60 -0.42
N GLY A 74 2.02 14.11 0.51
CA GLY A 74 1.53 14.89 1.64
C GLY A 74 0.32 15.78 1.36
N GLU A 75 -0.24 15.75 0.16
CA GLU A 75 -1.45 16.49 -0.23
C GLU A 75 -2.73 15.80 0.28
N PHE A 76 -2.82 15.64 1.61
CA PHE A 76 -3.84 14.81 2.27
C PHE A 76 -5.28 15.24 1.98
N GLU A 77 -5.56 16.54 1.86
CA GLU A 77 -6.92 17.01 1.58
C GLU A 77 -7.36 16.66 0.15
N LYS A 78 -6.47 16.77 -0.84
CA LYS A 78 -6.74 16.34 -2.21
C LYS A 78 -6.96 14.83 -2.27
N SER A 79 -6.09 14.06 -1.61
CA SER A 79 -6.22 12.61 -1.49
C SER A 79 -7.56 12.21 -0.88
N LYS A 80 -7.89 12.76 0.26
CA LYS A 80 -9.13 12.48 1.00
C LYS A 80 -10.38 12.77 0.17
N LYS A 81 -10.40 13.92 -0.54
CA LYS A 81 -11.49 14.25 -1.45
C LYS A 81 -11.71 13.17 -2.51
N LEU A 82 -10.65 12.73 -3.17
CA LEU A 82 -10.74 11.69 -4.20
C LEU A 82 -11.21 10.34 -3.63
N PHE A 83 -10.78 9.95 -2.44
CA PHE A 83 -11.30 8.74 -1.80
C PHE A 83 -12.78 8.88 -1.45
N PHE A 84 -13.25 10.04 -1.02
CA PHE A 84 -14.69 10.28 -0.86
C PHE A 84 -15.45 10.21 -2.18
N ASP A 85 -14.88 10.67 -3.28
CA ASP A 85 -15.49 10.53 -4.61
C ASP A 85 -15.59 9.05 -5.03
N ILE A 86 -14.59 8.22 -4.72
CA ILE A 86 -14.70 6.76 -4.88
C ILE A 86 -15.88 6.20 -4.07
N LEU A 87 -16.03 6.59 -2.81
CA LEU A 87 -17.12 6.09 -1.96
C LEU A 87 -18.52 6.52 -2.41
N LYS A 88 -18.64 7.68 -3.11
CA LYS A 88 -19.89 8.09 -3.76
C LYS A 88 -20.23 7.18 -4.94
N LEU A 89 -19.22 6.76 -5.71
CA LEU A 89 -19.39 5.86 -6.87
C LEU A 89 -19.61 4.41 -6.44
N ARG A 90 -18.88 3.96 -5.46
CA ARG A 90 -18.86 2.57 -4.97
C ARG A 90 -18.66 2.57 -3.44
N SER A 91 -19.75 2.61 -2.70
CA SER A 91 -19.73 2.63 -1.24
C SER A 91 -19.17 1.35 -0.60
N ASP A 92 -19.14 0.25 -1.35
CA ASP A 92 -18.59 -1.05 -0.94
C ASP A 92 -17.06 -1.16 -1.03
N LEU A 93 -16.38 -0.17 -1.66
CA LEU A 93 -14.92 -0.10 -1.72
C LEU A 93 -14.31 0.42 -0.41
N THR A 94 -14.38 -0.39 0.62
CA THR A 94 -14.00 -0.03 1.99
C THR A 94 -12.49 0.16 2.21
N ASP A 95 -11.65 -0.15 1.25
CA ASP A 95 -10.24 0.26 1.24
C ASP A 95 -10.11 1.79 1.14
N ALA A 96 -11.04 2.48 0.45
CA ALA A 96 -11.12 3.94 0.49
C ALA A 96 -11.47 4.46 1.89
N ASP A 97 -12.40 3.78 2.63
CA ASP A 97 -12.66 4.11 4.04
C ASP A 97 -11.39 4.00 4.89
N ARG A 98 -10.59 2.94 4.66
CA ARG A 98 -9.31 2.76 5.36
C ARG A 98 -8.32 3.87 5.04
N MET A 99 -8.18 4.25 3.77
CA MET A 99 -7.28 5.34 3.37
C MET A 99 -7.70 6.67 3.98
N ILE A 100 -9.00 7.01 3.95
CA ILE A 100 -9.55 8.21 4.60
C ILE A 100 -9.26 8.18 6.11
N SER A 101 -9.40 7.01 6.75
CA SER A 101 -9.21 6.88 8.19
C SER A 101 -7.78 7.22 8.63
N GLN A 102 -6.79 6.92 7.81
CA GLN A 102 -5.39 7.25 8.09
C GLN A 102 -5.09 8.76 8.07
N MET A 103 -5.89 9.53 7.33
CA MET A 103 -5.75 10.98 7.16
C MET A 103 -6.75 11.78 7.99
N THR A 104 -7.56 11.13 8.84
CA THR A 104 -8.65 11.76 9.59
C THR A 104 -8.48 11.47 11.07
N LYS A 105 -8.67 12.49 11.92
CA LYS A 105 -8.84 12.32 13.36
C LYS A 105 -10.34 12.29 13.68
N TYR A 106 -10.78 11.25 14.36
CA TYR A 106 -12.20 11.00 14.57
C TYR A 106 -12.69 11.40 15.96
N ASP A 107 -13.90 11.92 15.98
CA ASP A 107 -14.76 12.02 17.17
C ASP A 107 -16.06 11.21 16.96
N ASN A 108 -16.94 11.22 17.98
CA ASN A 108 -18.20 10.49 17.94
C ASN A 108 -19.21 11.01 16.91
N LYS A 109 -19.08 12.27 16.48
CA LYS A 109 -20.02 12.97 15.60
C LYS A 109 -19.54 12.99 14.15
N ASN A 110 -18.33 12.51 13.88
CA ASN A 110 -17.75 12.53 12.54
C ASN A 110 -18.65 11.75 11.55
N PRO A 111 -19.13 12.37 10.45
CA PRO A 111 -20.08 11.74 9.53
C PRO A 111 -19.52 10.48 8.86
N HIS A 112 -18.23 10.46 8.53
CA HIS A 112 -17.58 9.29 7.93
C HIS A 112 -17.53 8.12 8.92
N PHE A 113 -17.26 8.38 10.21
CA PHE A 113 -17.31 7.35 11.25
C PHE A 113 -18.70 6.73 11.39
N ILE A 114 -19.75 7.57 11.36
CA ILE A 114 -21.14 7.10 11.41
C ILE A 114 -21.46 6.24 10.17
N ASN A 115 -21.04 6.70 8.98
CA ASN A 115 -21.23 5.96 7.74
C ASN A 115 -20.53 4.59 7.77
N MET A 116 -19.27 4.52 8.23
CA MET A 116 -18.55 3.24 8.38
C MET A 116 -19.26 2.24 9.29
N LYS A 117 -19.89 2.70 10.40
CA LYS A 117 -20.69 1.83 11.28
C LYS A 117 -21.94 1.31 10.57
N ASN A 118 -22.65 2.18 9.86
CA ASN A 118 -23.84 1.79 9.12
C ASN A 118 -23.53 0.76 8.03
N LYS A 119 -22.38 0.88 7.35
CA LYS A 119 -21.95 -0.14 6.37
C LYS A 119 -21.84 -1.55 6.94
N LEU A 120 -21.42 -1.69 8.21
CA LEU A 120 -21.35 -3.01 8.85
C LEU A 120 -22.71 -3.64 9.09
N SER A 121 -23.77 -2.82 9.38
CA SER A 121 -25.12 -3.31 9.64
C SER A 121 -25.94 -3.48 8.35
N ASP A 122 -25.76 -2.58 7.39
CA ASP A 122 -26.72 -2.40 6.32
C ASP A 122 -26.24 -3.00 4.97
N MET A 123 -24.95 -3.35 4.87
CA MET A 123 -24.37 -3.84 3.62
C MET A 123 -23.83 -5.26 3.72
N LYS A 124 -24.13 -6.08 2.70
CA LYS A 124 -23.48 -7.38 2.53
C LYS A 124 -22.08 -7.16 1.94
N LEU A 125 -21.08 -7.09 2.78
CA LEU A 125 -19.68 -6.86 2.39
C LEU A 125 -18.94 -8.18 2.17
N THR A 126 -17.94 -8.17 1.27
CA THR A 126 -17.00 -9.28 1.12
C THR A 126 -16.05 -9.33 2.31
N ASP A 127 -15.43 -10.50 2.57
CA ASP A 127 -14.43 -10.64 3.63
C ASP A 127 -13.29 -9.63 3.47
N LYS A 128 -12.85 -9.38 2.24
CA LYS A 128 -11.82 -8.37 1.96
C LYS A 128 -12.28 -6.95 2.34
N SER A 129 -13.52 -6.60 2.01
CA SER A 129 -14.12 -5.31 2.38
C SER A 129 -14.27 -5.19 3.89
N LEU A 130 -14.66 -6.27 4.58
CA LEU A 130 -14.75 -6.31 6.04
C LEU A 130 -13.39 -6.07 6.71
N VAL A 131 -12.32 -6.63 6.18
CA VAL A 131 -10.95 -6.39 6.69
C VAL A 131 -10.63 -4.90 6.69
N TYR A 132 -10.84 -4.22 5.56
CA TYR A 132 -10.52 -2.79 5.47
C TYR A 132 -11.42 -1.93 6.36
N LEU A 133 -12.70 -2.24 6.41
CA LEU A 133 -13.65 -1.50 7.23
C LEU A 133 -13.36 -1.64 8.72
N HIS A 134 -13.04 -2.85 9.18
CA HIS A 134 -12.65 -3.08 10.56
C HIS A 134 -11.34 -2.38 10.92
N PHE A 135 -10.33 -2.34 10.03
CA PHE A 135 -9.12 -1.54 10.26
C PHE A 135 -9.43 -0.05 10.39
N ALA A 136 -10.32 0.48 9.53
CA ALA A 136 -10.73 1.89 9.58
C ALA A 136 -11.48 2.23 10.88
N LEU A 137 -12.41 1.36 11.30
CA LEU A 137 -13.14 1.52 12.55
C LEU A 137 -12.23 1.35 13.78
N GLY A 138 -11.28 0.42 13.74
CA GLY A 138 -10.28 0.25 14.79
C GLY A 138 -9.53 1.55 15.05
N LYS A 139 -9.01 2.19 13.99
CA LYS A 139 -8.35 3.49 14.06
C LYS A 139 -9.28 4.59 14.55
N ALA A 140 -10.53 4.62 14.07
CA ALA A 140 -11.49 5.65 14.48
C ALA A 140 -11.88 5.53 15.97
N TYR A 141 -11.95 4.31 16.52
CA TYR A 141 -12.16 4.10 17.97
C TYR A 141 -10.92 4.44 18.79
N ASP A 142 -9.72 4.19 18.26
CA ASP A 142 -8.45 4.58 18.91
C ASP A 142 -8.36 6.09 19.10
N ASP A 143 -8.66 6.88 18.06
CA ASP A 143 -8.73 8.35 18.14
C ASP A 143 -9.68 8.84 19.25
N GLN A 144 -10.76 8.11 19.49
CA GLN A 144 -11.75 8.38 20.51
C GLN A 144 -11.38 7.84 21.89
N LYS A 145 -10.18 7.24 22.03
CA LYS A 145 -9.70 6.57 23.25
C LYS A 145 -10.61 5.43 23.74
N LYS A 146 -11.35 4.80 22.83
CA LYS A 146 -12.21 3.64 23.10
C LYS A 146 -11.43 2.36 22.79
N TYR A 147 -10.40 2.09 23.57
CA TYR A 147 -9.39 1.08 23.29
C TYR A 147 -9.94 -0.34 23.15
N ASP A 148 -10.92 -0.73 23.97
CA ASP A 148 -11.56 -2.06 23.86
C ASP A 148 -12.21 -2.25 22.48
N LYS A 149 -12.99 -1.25 22.02
CA LYS A 149 -13.64 -1.29 20.69
C LYS A 149 -12.63 -1.22 19.57
N SER A 150 -11.56 -0.46 19.75
CA SER A 150 -10.44 -0.40 18.80
C SER A 150 -9.80 -1.78 18.64
N PHE A 151 -9.43 -2.42 19.76
CA PHE A 151 -8.82 -3.75 19.78
C PHE A 151 -9.73 -4.83 19.16
N GLU A 152 -11.02 -4.85 19.52
CA GLU A 152 -12.00 -5.77 18.93
C GLU A 152 -12.04 -5.66 17.39
N ASN A 153 -12.05 -4.44 16.86
CA ASN A 153 -12.09 -4.21 15.42
C ASN A 153 -10.76 -4.65 14.76
N TYR A 154 -9.63 -4.31 15.31
CA TYR A 154 -8.33 -4.79 14.81
C TYR A 154 -8.22 -6.32 14.86
N LYS A 155 -8.71 -6.94 15.92
CA LYS A 155 -8.74 -8.40 16.04
C LYS A 155 -9.60 -9.03 14.94
N LYS A 156 -10.83 -8.53 14.72
CA LYS A 156 -11.72 -9.01 13.63
C LYS A 156 -11.05 -8.88 12.26
N ALA A 157 -10.45 -7.72 11.97
CA ALA A 157 -9.72 -7.50 10.72
C ALA A 157 -8.59 -8.53 10.52
N ASN A 158 -7.80 -8.75 11.57
CA ASN A 158 -6.68 -9.70 11.51
C ASN A 158 -7.15 -11.16 11.40
N ASP A 159 -8.22 -11.55 12.12
CA ASP A 159 -8.78 -12.90 12.06
C ASP A 159 -9.30 -13.24 10.66
N ILE A 160 -10.02 -12.30 10.01
CA ILE A 160 -10.47 -12.46 8.62
C ILE A 160 -9.26 -12.47 7.67
N SER A 161 -8.33 -11.55 7.81
CA SER A 161 -7.12 -11.47 6.98
C SER A 161 -6.30 -12.76 7.06
N LYS A 162 -6.16 -13.35 8.26
CA LYS A 162 -5.48 -14.62 8.46
C LYS A 162 -6.15 -15.77 7.69
N LYS A 163 -7.49 -15.82 7.70
CA LYS A 163 -8.24 -16.81 6.91
C LYS A 163 -8.01 -16.61 5.41
N LEU A 164 -8.03 -15.36 4.92
CA LEU A 164 -7.83 -15.05 3.51
C LEU A 164 -6.41 -15.35 3.02
N SER A 165 -5.40 -15.13 3.86
CA SER A 165 -3.98 -15.29 3.49
C SER A 165 -3.57 -16.74 3.27
N LYS A 166 -4.36 -17.72 3.76
CA LYS A 166 -4.01 -19.15 3.76
C LYS A 166 -2.59 -19.41 4.27
N TYR A 167 -2.12 -18.57 5.21
CA TYR A 167 -0.77 -18.66 5.75
C TYR A 167 -0.55 -19.99 6.43
N ASN A 168 0.56 -20.67 6.09
CA ASN A 168 0.96 -21.93 6.70
C ASN A 168 2.37 -21.77 7.31
N PHE A 169 2.42 -21.71 8.63
CA PHE A 169 3.67 -21.61 9.38
C PHE A 169 4.68 -22.72 9.08
N GLU A 170 4.21 -23.95 8.79
CA GLU A 170 5.09 -25.08 8.50
C GLU A 170 5.92 -24.88 7.22
N ILE A 171 5.40 -24.10 6.26
CA ILE A 171 6.16 -23.75 5.05
C ILE A 171 7.36 -22.87 5.43
N ASP A 172 7.15 -21.87 6.27
CA ASP A 172 8.22 -20.97 6.67
C ASP A 172 9.19 -21.69 7.65
N ARG A 173 8.69 -22.49 8.58
CA ARG A 173 9.51 -23.33 9.43
C ARG A 173 10.47 -24.20 8.62
N LYS A 174 9.98 -24.86 7.57
CA LYS A 174 10.83 -25.67 6.66
C LYS A 174 11.90 -24.82 5.96
N LYS A 175 11.58 -23.58 5.56
CA LYS A 175 12.57 -22.67 4.97
C LYS A 175 13.67 -22.31 5.98
N PHE A 176 13.30 -21.96 7.22
CA PHE A 176 14.26 -21.63 8.26
C PHE A 176 15.17 -22.82 8.61
N ILE A 177 14.63 -24.03 8.68
CA ILE A 177 15.44 -25.25 8.88
C ILE A 177 16.46 -25.40 7.74
N LYS A 178 16.02 -25.31 6.48
CA LYS A 178 16.93 -25.40 5.32
C LYS A 178 18.02 -24.30 5.34
N ILE A 179 17.70 -23.09 5.75
CA ILE A 179 18.68 -22.01 5.87
C ILE A 179 19.70 -22.35 6.95
N LYS A 180 19.23 -22.83 8.11
CA LYS A 180 20.09 -23.26 9.24
C LYS A 180 21.02 -24.40 8.82
N ASP A 181 20.50 -25.44 8.16
CA ASP A 181 21.26 -26.57 7.70
C ASP A 181 22.33 -26.15 6.68
N LYS A 182 21.96 -25.31 5.74
CA LYS A 182 22.90 -24.74 4.76
C LYS A 182 23.98 -23.89 5.43
N TYR A 183 23.62 -23.06 6.40
CA TYR A 183 24.59 -22.27 7.16
C TYR A 183 25.58 -23.18 7.91
N ASN A 184 25.12 -24.23 8.58
CA ASN A 184 25.94 -25.19 9.28
C ASN A 184 26.87 -25.97 8.33
N SER A 185 26.44 -26.17 7.07
CA SER A 185 27.26 -26.88 6.05
C SER A 185 28.34 -26.00 5.42
N LEU A 186 28.30 -24.67 5.58
CA LEU A 186 29.29 -23.74 4.98
C LEU A 186 30.68 -23.85 5.61
N GLY A 187 30.82 -24.51 6.77
CA GLY A 187 32.09 -24.64 7.48
C GLY A 187 32.71 -23.28 7.88
N ASN A 188 33.95 -23.30 8.30
CA ASN A 188 34.72 -22.09 8.56
C ASN A 188 35.13 -21.44 7.24
N ILE A 189 34.39 -20.41 6.83
CA ILE A 189 34.76 -19.57 5.68
C ILE A 189 36.04 -18.83 6.09
N GLN A 190 37.17 -19.14 5.50
CA GLN A 190 38.40 -18.36 5.67
C GLN A 190 38.16 -16.99 4.96
N LEU A 191 38.01 -15.94 5.76
CA LEU A 191 37.92 -14.58 5.25
C LEU A 191 39.30 -14.18 4.72
N ASN A 192 39.33 -13.76 3.45
CA ASN A 192 40.56 -13.26 2.82
C ASN A 192 40.99 -11.97 3.54
N LYS A 193 42.18 -11.92 4.13
CA LYS A 193 42.68 -10.79 4.95
C LYS A 193 42.78 -9.45 4.22
N ASN A 194 42.60 -9.44 2.89
CA ASN A 194 42.69 -8.25 2.05
C ASN A 194 41.30 -7.65 1.71
N SER A 195 40.23 -8.09 2.32
CA SER A 195 38.88 -7.54 2.11
C SER A 195 38.70 -6.26 2.90
N ARG A 196 38.06 -5.24 2.29
CA ARG A 196 37.57 -4.07 2.99
C ARG A 196 36.68 -4.52 4.15
N ASN A 197 36.77 -3.84 5.30
CA ASN A 197 35.88 -4.11 6.41
C ASN A 197 34.47 -3.65 6.03
N PHE A 198 33.56 -4.60 5.85
CA PHE A 198 32.15 -4.31 5.64
C PHE A 198 31.42 -4.53 6.96
N LEU A 199 30.61 -3.58 7.36
CA LEU A 199 29.68 -3.71 8.47
C LEU A 199 28.29 -4.01 7.92
N PHE A 200 27.69 -5.13 8.33
CA PHE A 200 26.33 -5.48 7.97
C PHE A 200 25.41 -5.31 9.18
N ILE A 201 24.41 -4.43 9.05
CA ILE A 201 23.38 -4.26 10.08
C ILE A 201 22.20 -5.15 9.70
N ILE A 202 21.99 -6.21 10.48
CA ILE A 202 20.95 -7.20 10.22
C ILE A 202 19.88 -7.09 11.30
N GLY A 203 18.63 -7.01 10.89
CA GLY A 203 17.50 -6.98 11.82
C GLY A 203 16.18 -7.23 11.09
N MET A 204 15.14 -7.47 11.87
CA MET A 204 13.78 -7.55 11.33
C MET A 204 13.32 -6.15 10.87
N PRO A 205 12.41 -6.04 9.90
CA PRO A 205 11.79 -4.76 9.55
C PRO A 205 11.28 -4.05 10.81
N ARG A 206 11.56 -2.75 10.92
CA ARG A 206 11.25 -1.89 12.09
C ARG A 206 12.01 -2.21 13.39
N SER A 207 13.11 -2.96 13.34
CA SER A 207 13.98 -3.21 14.50
C SER A 207 15.00 -2.08 14.78
N GLY A 208 14.91 -0.97 14.06
CA GLY A 208 15.83 0.15 14.23
C GLY A 208 17.14 0.05 13.44
N THR A 209 17.23 -0.83 12.45
CA THR A 209 18.44 -0.99 11.61
C THR A 209 18.86 0.31 10.91
N SER A 210 17.91 1.10 10.40
CA SER A 210 18.22 2.41 9.80
C SER A 210 18.75 3.43 10.79
N LEU A 211 18.23 3.41 12.03
CA LEU A 211 18.76 4.27 13.09
C LEU A 211 20.18 3.87 13.49
N THR A 212 20.44 2.56 13.59
CA THR A 212 21.78 2.02 13.88
C THR A 212 22.77 2.41 12.78
N GLU A 213 22.35 2.31 11.50
CA GLU A 213 23.16 2.75 10.36
C GLU A 213 23.53 4.23 10.48
N GLN A 214 22.58 5.11 10.80
CA GLN A 214 22.81 6.54 10.97
C GLN A 214 23.72 6.89 12.16
N ILE A 215 23.74 6.04 13.19
CA ILE A 215 24.62 6.28 14.36
C ILE A 215 26.08 5.88 14.06
N ILE A 216 26.27 4.89 13.18
CA ILE A 216 27.59 4.32 12.87
C ILE A 216 28.25 5.04 11.67
N SER A 217 27.45 5.66 10.78
CA SER A 217 27.93 6.41 9.62
C SER A 217 28.46 7.80 10.00
#